data_84a6a59c99e34e8675790f9b72b5cf8b
#
_entry.id   84a6a59c99e34e8675790f9b72b5cf8b
#
_cell.length_a   1.000
_cell.length_b   1.000
_cell.length_c   1.000
_cell.angle_alpha   90.00
_cell.angle_beta   90.00
_cell.angle_gamma   90.00
#
_symmetry.space_group_name_H-M   'P 1'
#
loop_
_entity.id
_entity.type
_entity.pdbx_description
1 polymer ?
#
loop_
_entity_poly.entity_id
_entity_poly.type
_entity_poly.pdbx_seq_one_letter_code
_entity_poly.pdbx_strand_id
1 'polypeptide(L)'
;MLSFARRFQTIAAPTGQRAINPENPMRLIKLPIAALILAFAQSPHAANAENKTPEADAGKALSAFFDAEWDYEMQQNPAQASSLGDRRWNDRWSDRSLEAIQKDEHHTTDALARFTKIDRTRLSAADQLNYDLFKKDLEMEIDGFKFRTYLMPISQRGGLQTLDELGDRLRFETVKDYEDWIARLRSLPALFEQEMTLMREGAKTHVMWPKIVLSRIPAQIDKQIVSKPEESPFFKPFKKFPDSIPNGDRERLTKSASEAIASGVLPSFQKLKRYFVEEYLPAAFDQVGVWQMPQGAEFYAYLARRHTTTTLTPQQIHEKGLSEVARIHAEMQAVMEKVGFKGTLPEFFTKLRTDPQFFYKTPEELLEAYRALAKRIDPNLVKVFKTLPRTPYGVTPIPDKIAPDTTTAYYSQPAADGSRAGVYFVNLYKPETRPKWEMMALSLHESVPGHHLQIALAQELGDIPKFRRYGGYTAFVEGWGLYAESLGQEMGLYDDPYSRFGQLTYEMWRAVRLVVDTGMHHMKWDRQRAIDFFMANAPKAENDIVNEIDRYISMPGQALAYKIGELKIKELRDRARAALGERFELREFHDAVLLSGAVPLDVLERNIDAWIATRKAASTSTPATAKP
;
A
#
# COMPACT_ATOMS: atom_id res chain seq x y z
N MET A 1 -7.36 -16.59 -3.50
CA MET A 1 -6.66 -15.40 -3.96
C MET A 1 -6.76 -14.24 -3.00
N LEU A 2 -6.79 -14.53 -1.75
CA LEU A 2 -6.89 -13.54 -0.70
C LEU A 2 -5.71 -13.63 0.25
N SER A 3 -4.77 -14.55 -0.05
CA SER A 3 -3.69 -14.91 0.82
C SER A 3 -2.62 -13.82 0.94
N PHE A 4 -1.70 -13.74 0.08
CA PHE A 4 -0.61 -12.75 0.13
C PHE A 4 -0.91 -11.46 -0.65
N ALA A 5 -1.67 -11.52 -1.76
CA ALA A 5 -1.99 -10.36 -2.59
C ALA A 5 -2.78 -9.26 -1.86
N ARG A 6 -3.50 -9.57 -0.79
CA ARG A 6 -4.16 -8.58 0.09
C ARG A 6 -3.19 -7.81 1.00
N ARG A 7 -1.94 -8.25 1.12
CA ARG A 7 -0.92 -7.48 1.84
C ARG A 7 -0.48 -6.24 1.08
N PHE A 8 -0.73 -6.18 -0.23
CA PHE A 8 -0.23 -5.16 -1.15
C PHE A 8 -1.31 -4.21 -1.69
N GLN A 9 -2.46 -4.11 -1.05
CA GLN A 9 -3.41 -3.03 -1.37
C GLN A 9 -2.92 -1.65 -0.86
N THR A 10 -1.65 -1.36 -1.08
CA THR A 10 -1.14 0.00 -1.18
C THR A 10 -1.37 0.44 -2.62
N ILE A 11 -2.39 1.23 -2.82
CA ILE A 11 -2.69 2.15 -3.93
C ILE A 11 -1.81 1.90 -5.17
N ALA A 12 -2.22 0.98 -6.05
CA ALA A 12 -1.66 0.86 -7.38
C ALA A 12 -2.36 1.87 -8.30
N ALA A 13 -1.64 2.91 -8.67
CA ALA A 13 -2.09 3.88 -9.64
C ALA A 13 -1.42 3.67 -10.99
N PRO A 14 -2.04 4.08 -12.09
CA PRO A 14 -1.54 3.89 -13.44
C PRO A 14 -0.31 4.76 -13.72
N THR A 15 0.71 4.18 -14.33
CA THR A 15 1.93 4.85 -14.75
C THR A 15 1.81 5.28 -16.20
N GLY A 16 1.75 6.60 -16.45
CA GLY A 16 1.94 7.18 -17.76
C GLY A 16 3.42 7.52 -17.98
N GLN A 17 4.11 6.83 -18.89
CA GLN A 17 5.49 7.15 -19.28
C GLN A 17 5.53 8.20 -20.39
N ARG A 18 6.36 9.25 -20.20
CA ARG A 18 6.99 9.98 -21.32
C ARG A 18 8.46 9.58 -21.37
N ALA A 19 8.88 9.07 -22.50
CA ALA A 19 10.25 8.72 -22.81
C ALA A 19 11.16 9.97 -22.84
N ILE A 20 12.28 9.91 -22.13
CA ILE A 20 13.41 10.83 -22.32
C ILE A 20 14.45 10.07 -23.13
N ASN A 21 14.85 10.68 -24.25
CA ASN A 21 15.83 10.19 -25.22
C ASN A 21 17.25 10.40 -24.68
N PRO A 22 18.16 9.41 -24.66
CA PRO A 22 19.55 9.63 -24.38
C PRO A 22 20.39 9.48 -25.66
N GLU A 23 20.79 10.57 -26.28
CA GLU A 23 21.95 10.56 -27.15
C GLU A 23 23.17 11.12 -26.40
N ASN A 24 24.11 10.28 -26.04
CA ASN A 24 25.55 10.48 -26.31
C ASN A 24 26.43 9.32 -25.81
N PRO A 25 27.34 8.79 -26.66
CA PRO A 25 28.18 7.66 -26.25
C PRO A 25 29.51 8.14 -25.68
N MET A 26 29.82 7.79 -24.44
CA MET A 26 31.17 7.93 -23.88
C MET A 26 32.06 6.72 -24.25
N ARG A 27 33.20 7.04 -24.88
CA ARG A 27 34.25 6.10 -25.31
C ARG A 27 34.88 5.36 -24.13
N LEU A 28 34.91 4.04 -24.22
CA LEU A 28 35.69 3.17 -23.34
C LEU A 28 37.20 3.22 -23.74
N ILE A 29 38.04 3.62 -22.81
CA ILE A 29 39.51 3.48 -22.90
C ILE A 29 39.88 2.09 -22.37
N LYS A 30 40.45 1.26 -23.25
CA LYS A 30 41.02 -0.06 -22.87
C LYS A 30 42.47 0.15 -22.41
N LEU A 31 42.79 -0.30 -21.17
CA LEU A 31 44.16 -0.50 -20.71
C LEU A 31 44.42 -2.01 -20.59
N PRO A 32 45.60 -2.51 -21.00
CA PRO A 32 45.91 -3.93 -20.95
C PRO A 32 46.43 -4.32 -19.56
N ILE A 33 45.87 -5.42 -18.98
CA ILE A 33 46.39 -6.05 -17.78
C ILE A 33 47.38 -7.14 -18.21
N ALA A 34 48.63 -6.98 -17.82
CA ALA A 34 49.68 -7.99 -17.97
C ALA A 34 49.48 -9.13 -16.97
N ALA A 35 49.48 -10.36 -17.48
CA ALA A 35 49.39 -11.55 -16.69
C ALA A 35 50.73 -11.86 -16.00
N LEU A 36 50.73 -11.94 -14.68
CA LEU A 36 51.83 -12.50 -13.88
C LEU A 36 51.46 -13.90 -13.42
N ILE A 37 52.06 -14.92 -14.01
CA ILE A 37 51.90 -16.32 -13.63
C ILE A 37 52.86 -16.59 -12.47
N LEU A 38 52.35 -16.84 -11.25
CA LEU A 38 53.10 -17.41 -10.13
C LEU A 38 52.64 -18.87 -9.92
N ALA A 39 53.56 -19.79 -10.18
CA ALA A 39 53.36 -21.20 -9.87
C ALA A 39 53.40 -21.43 -8.35
N PHE A 40 52.29 -21.89 -7.79
CA PHE A 40 52.27 -22.44 -6.42
C PHE A 40 52.10 -23.95 -6.48
N ALA A 41 53.01 -24.61 -5.75
CA ALA A 41 53.06 -26.06 -5.54
C ALA A 41 51.75 -26.59 -4.91
N GLN A 42 51.22 -27.67 -5.46
CA GLN A 42 50.07 -28.39 -4.90
C GLN A 42 50.46 -29.13 -3.64
N SER A 43 49.95 -28.71 -2.49
CA SER A 43 49.79 -29.56 -1.29
C SER A 43 48.39 -30.18 -1.32
N PRO A 44 48.23 -31.46 -0.94
CA PRO A 44 46.90 -32.08 -0.94
C PRO A 44 46.06 -31.45 0.16
N HIS A 45 45.01 -30.71 -0.27
CA HIS A 45 44.00 -30.25 0.66
C HIS A 45 43.16 -31.44 1.13
N ALA A 46 43.25 -31.74 2.40
CA ALA A 46 42.26 -32.53 3.12
C ALA A 46 40.91 -31.85 2.93
N ALA A 47 39.91 -32.59 2.44
CA ALA A 47 38.54 -32.12 2.34
C ALA A 47 38.06 -31.69 3.74
N ASN A 48 37.98 -30.38 3.96
CA ASN A 48 37.29 -29.86 5.12
C ASN A 48 35.80 -30.23 4.95
N ALA A 49 35.36 -31.26 5.68
CA ALA A 49 33.96 -31.44 5.98
C ALA A 49 33.51 -30.14 6.70
N GLU A 50 32.74 -29.29 6.01
CA GLU A 50 32.08 -28.16 6.64
C GLU A 50 31.30 -28.69 7.86
N ASN A 51 31.78 -28.36 9.06
CA ASN A 51 31.06 -28.60 10.30
C ASN A 51 29.82 -27.69 10.29
N LYS A 52 28.74 -28.18 9.66
CA LYS A 52 27.44 -27.50 9.65
C LYS A 52 26.92 -27.45 11.07
N THR A 53 26.88 -26.26 11.65
CA THR A 53 26.25 -26.08 12.96
C THR A 53 24.74 -26.34 12.82
N PRO A 54 24.08 -26.89 13.85
CA PRO A 54 22.62 -27.10 13.83
C PRO A 54 21.80 -25.84 13.52
N GLU A 55 22.33 -24.67 13.87
CA GLU A 55 21.74 -23.35 13.55
C GLU A 55 21.78 -23.07 12.04
N ALA A 56 22.90 -23.33 11.39
CA ALA A 56 23.04 -23.12 9.93
C ALA A 56 22.08 -24.00 9.12
N ASP A 57 21.78 -25.21 9.59
CA ASP A 57 20.84 -26.12 8.93
C ASP A 57 19.38 -25.66 9.11
N ALA A 58 19.00 -25.16 10.30
CA ALA A 58 17.68 -24.62 10.56
C ALA A 58 17.41 -23.32 9.75
N GLY A 59 18.39 -22.41 9.68
CA GLY A 59 18.30 -21.19 8.87
C GLY A 59 18.16 -21.49 7.36
N LYS A 60 18.92 -22.47 6.84
CA LYS A 60 18.78 -22.92 5.44
C LYS A 60 17.40 -23.51 5.15
N ALA A 61 16.87 -24.33 6.06
CA ALA A 61 15.52 -24.89 5.92
C ALA A 61 14.45 -23.81 5.92
N LEU A 62 14.58 -22.78 6.76
CA LEU A 62 13.70 -21.64 6.83
C LEU A 62 13.73 -20.82 5.53
N SER A 63 14.92 -20.49 5.03
CA SER A 63 15.09 -19.75 3.78
C SER A 63 14.51 -20.51 2.58
N ALA A 64 14.80 -21.80 2.46
CA ALA A 64 14.25 -22.65 1.41
C ALA A 64 12.72 -22.72 1.48
N PHE A 65 12.13 -22.72 2.68
CA PHE A 65 10.69 -22.68 2.85
C PHE A 65 10.12 -21.36 2.34
N PHE A 66 10.69 -20.21 2.71
CA PHE A 66 10.23 -18.91 2.23
C PHE A 66 10.31 -18.78 0.70
N ASP A 67 11.40 -19.28 0.09
CA ASP A 67 11.52 -19.24 -1.37
C ASP A 67 10.49 -20.13 -2.07
N ALA A 68 10.19 -21.30 -1.54
CA ALA A 68 9.17 -22.20 -2.08
C ALA A 68 7.76 -21.60 -1.97
N GLU A 69 7.41 -21.03 -0.81
CA GLU A 69 6.11 -20.38 -0.62
C GLU A 69 5.99 -19.09 -1.47
N TRP A 70 7.08 -18.34 -1.64
CA TRP A 70 7.09 -17.20 -2.55
C TRP A 70 6.86 -17.60 -4.00
N ASP A 71 7.52 -18.66 -4.47
CA ASP A 71 7.32 -19.16 -5.83
C ASP A 71 5.89 -19.67 -6.05
N TYR A 72 5.33 -20.37 -5.06
CA TYR A 72 3.92 -20.78 -5.08
C TYR A 72 2.99 -19.57 -5.18
N GLU A 73 3.18 -18.57 -4.34
CA GLU A 73 2.38 -17.34 -4.34
C GLU A 73 2.44 -16.62 -5.70
N MET A 74 3.62 -16.48 -6.30
CA MET A 74 3.79 -15.86 -7.61
C MET A 74 3.09 -16.67 -8.71
N GLN A 75 3.09 -17.99 -8.63
CA GLN A 75 2.38 -18.87 -9.55
C GLN A 75 0.86 -18.73 -9.43
N GLN A 76 0.33 -18.66 -8.21
CA GLN A 76 -1.11 -18.48 -7.97
C GLN A 76 -1.60 -17.07 -8.31
N ASN A 77 -0.70 -16.07 -8.28
CA ASN A 77 -1.01 -14.65 -8.53
C ASN A 77 -0.20 -14.05 -9.70
N PRO A 78 -0.42 -14.51 -10.95
CA PRO A 78 0.33 -14.08 -12.13
C PRO A 78 0.35 -12.56 -12.36
N ALA A 79 -0.76 -11.86 -12.08
CA ALA A 79 -0.83 -10.41 -12.21
C ALA A 79 0.07 -9.68 -11.19
N GLN A 80 0.16 -10.20 -9.95
CA GLN A 80 1.07 -9.71 -8.93
C GLN A 80 2.53 -10.01 -9.30
N ALA A 81 2.83 -11.22 -9.73
CA ALA A 81 4.15 -11.62 -10.21
C ALA A 81 4.64 -10.66 -11.32
N SER A 82 3.80 -10.42 -12.32
CA SER A 82 4.09 -9.49 -13.42
C SER A 82 4.35 -8.06 -12.91
N SER A 83 3.57 -7.59 -11.94
CA SER A 83 3.72 -6.25 -11.35
C SER A 83 5.03 -6.08 -10.57
N LEU A 84 5.57 -7.17 -10.02
CA LEU A 84 6.88 -7.23 -9.35
C LEU A 84 8.05 -7.47 -10.31
N GLY A 85 7.78 -7.66 -11.62
CA GLY A 85 8.79 -7.91 -12.64
C GLY A 85 9.08 -9.39 -12.88
N ASP A 86 8.39 -10.32 -12.20
CA ASP A 86 8.49 -11.75 -12.48
C ASP A 86 7.64 -12.12 -13.70
N ARG A 87 8.33 -12.33 -14.83
CA ARG A 87 7.70 -12.53 -16.15
C ARG A 87 7.31 -13.98 -16.42
N ARG A 88 7.59 -14.93 -15.52
CA ARG A 88 7.35 -16.37 -15.72
C ARG A 88 5.87 -16.69 -16.00
N TRP A 89 4.96 -15.84 -15.51
CA TRP A 89 3.51 -16.04 -15.52
C TRP A 89 2.75 -14.97 -16.30
N ASN A 90 3.43 -14.24 -17.20
CA ASN A 90 2.84 -13.11 -17.94
C ASN A 90 1.72 -13.53 -18.91
N ASP A 91 1.65 -14.81 -19.27
CA ASP A 91 0.72 -15.35 -20.25
C ASP A 91 -0.66 -15.74 -19.70
N ARG A 92 -0.91 -15.58 -18.38
CA ARG A 92 -2.12 -16.09 -17.73
C ARG A 92 -2.66 -15.22 -16.63
N TRP A 93 -3.93 -15.43 -16.33
CA TRP A 93 -4.59 -14.97 -15.10
C TRP A 93 -4.54 -16.07 -14.05
N SER A 94 -4.92 -15.72 -12.84
CA SER A 94 -5.15 -16.68 -11.77
C SER A 94 -6.36 -17.54 -12.04
N ASP A 95 -6.31 -18.83 -11.69
CA ASP A 95 -7.49 -19.67 -11.65
C ASP A 95 -8.39 -19.27 -10.47
N ARG A 96 -9.62 -18.87 -10.76
CA ARG A 96 -10.63 -18.40 -9.80
C ARG A 96 -11.76 -19.42 -9.59
N SER A 97 -11.57 -20.67 -10.03
CA SER A 97 -12.51 -21.75 -9.73
C SER A 97 -12.58 -22.03 -8.23
N LEU A 98 -13.72 -22.51 -7.74
CA LEU A 98 -13.86 -22.93 -6.35
C LEU A 98 -12.87 -24.04 -5.97
N GLU A 99 -12.56 -24.94 -6.91
CA GLU A 99 -11.56 -25.99 -6.72
C GLU A 99 -10.17 -25.42 -6.49
N ALA A 100 -9.75 -24.45 -7.30
CA ALA A 100 -8.45 -23.77 -7.14
C ALA A 100 -8.38 -23.01 -5.81
N ILE A 101 -9.45 -22.35 -5.40
CA ILE A 101 -9.54 -21.65 -4.13
C ILE A 101 -9.42 -22.63 -2.95
N GLN A 102 -10.15 -23.75 -2.97
CA GLN A 102 -10.06 -24.77 -1.93
C GLN A 102 -8.68 -25.40 -1.85
N LYS A 103 -8.05 -25.62 -3.01
CA LYS A 103 -6.67 -26.13 -3.07
C LYS A 103 -5.69 -25.13 -2.44
N ASP A 104 -5.88 -23.83 -2.65
CA ASP A 104 -5.04 -22.78 -2.07
C ASP A 104 -5.23 -22.69 -0.54
N GLU A 105 -6.48 -22.78 -0.05
CA GLU A 105 -6.78 -22.86 1.40
C GLU A 105 -6.15 -24.10 2.06
N HIS A 106 -6.18 -25.24 1.37
CA HIS A 106 -5.53 -26.48 1.80
C HIS A 106 -4.01 -26.32 1.85
N HIS A 107 -3.41 -25.73 0.78
CA HIS A 107 -1.97 -25.46 0.72
C HIS A 107 -1.53 -24.59 1.89
N THR A 108 -2.26 -23.49 2.19
CA THR A 108 -1.93 -22.58 3.30
C THR A 108 -1.95 -23.30 4.65
N THR A 109 -2.95 -24.16 4.87
CA THR A 109 -3.08 -24.97 6.09
C THR A 109 -1.91 -25.97 6.22
N ASP A 110 -1.56 -26.63 5.13
CA ASP A 110 -0.45 -27.57 5.02
C ASP A 110 0.90 -26.84 5.19
N ALA A 111 1.03 -25.65 4.61
CA ALA A 111 2.21 -24.79 4.77
C ALA A 111 2.45 -24.46 6.25
N LEU A 112 1.42 -24.08 7.00
CA LEU A 112 1.54 -23.85 8.45
C LEU A 112 1.99 -25.12 9.19
N ALA A 113 1.40 -26.28 8.85
CA ALA A 113 1.74 -27.55 9.48
C ALA A 113 3.19 -28.00 9.19
N ARG A 114 3.70 -27.74 7.97
CA ARG A 114 5.11 -27.97 7.59
C ARG A 114 6.05 -26.97 8.25
N PHE A 115 5.65 -25.69 8.26
CA PHE A 115 6.43 -24.59 8.80
C PHE A 115 6.72 -24.75 10.30
N THR A 116 5.73 -25.16 11.08
CA THR A 116 5.86 -25.38 12.53
C THR A 116 6.78 -26.53 12.91
N LYS A 117 7.24 -27.37 11.95
CA LYS A 117 8.27 -28.39 12.18
C LYS A 117 9.69 -27.82 12.20
N ILE A 118 9.88 -26.57 11.72
CA ILE A 118 11.19 -25.89 11.82
C ILE A 118 11.38 -25.44 13.27
N ASP A 119 12.44 -25.92 13.90
CA ASP A 119 12.74 -25.60 15.29
C ASP A 119 13.21 -24.14 15.43
N ARG A 120 12.28 -23.28 15.87
CA ARG A 120 12.51 -21.85 16.08
C ARG A 120 13.68 -21.57 17.05
N THR A 121 13.91 -22.44 18.05
CA THR A 121 14.96 -22.21 19.06
C THR A 121 16.37 -22.33 18.49
N ARG A 122 16.50 -22.96 17.32
CA ARG A 122 17.76 -23.15 16.58
C ARG A 122 17.99 -22.09 15.50
N LEU A 123 17.15 -21.06 15.44
CA LEU A 123 17.26 -19.96 14.48
C LEU A 123 18.02 -18.78 15.09
N SER A 124 18.69 -18.01 14.25
CA SER A 124 19.25 -16.71 14.62
C SER A 124 18.14 -15.75 15.10
N ALA A 125 18.47 -14.73 15.87
CA ALA A 125 17.48 -13.73 16.32
C ALA A 125 16.74 -13.07 15.15
N ALA A 126 17.42 -12.81 14.03
CA ALA A 126 16.82 -12.27 12.82
C ALA A 126 15.85 -13.27 12.18
N ASP A 127 16.22 -14.55 12.12
CA ASP A 127 15.38 -15.60 11.56
C ASP A 127 14.22 -15.95 12.47
N GLN A 128 14.37 -15.84 13.78
CA GLN A 128 13.24 -15.96 14.72
C GLN A 128 12.18 -14.90 14.45
N LEU A 129 12.58 -13.65 14.16
CA LEU A 129 11.65 -12.60 13.74
C LEU A 129 10.96 -12.97 12.43
N ASN A 130 11.71 -13.43 11.42
CA ASN A 130 11.16 -13.87 10.13
C ASN A 130 10.15 -15.01 10.31
N TYR A 131 10.48 -15.99 11.16
CA TYR A 131 9.63 -17.10 11.51
C TYR A 131 8.33 -16.64 12.18
N ASP A 132 8.41 -15.80 13.20
CA ASP A 132 7.24 -15.31 13.95
C ASP A 132 6.28 -14.51 13.04
N LEU A 133 6.82 -13.69 12.16
CA LEU A 133 6.04 -12.90 11.22
C LEU A 133 5.32 -13.80 10.21
N PHE A 134 6.03 -14.73 9.59
CA PHE A 134 5.44 -15.61 8.58
C PHE A 134 4.37 -16.53 9.18
N LYS A 135 4.64 -17.09 10.38
CA LYS A 135 3.66 -17.89 11.13
C LYS A 135 2.39 -17.10 11.41
N LYS A 136 2.53 -15.88 11.95
CA LYS A 136 1.40 -15.00 12.25
C LYS A 136 0.57 -14.69 11.01
N ASP A 137 1.23 -14.51 9.88
CA ASP A 137 0.57 -14.24 8.62
C ASP A 137 -0.24 -15.44 8.11
N LEU A 138 0.31 -16.66 8.17
CA LEU A 138 -0.41 -17.88 7.82
C LEU A 138 -1.62 -18.10 8.74
N GLU A 139 -1.44 -17.92 10.05
CA GLU A 139 -2.52 -18.05 11.04
C GLU A 139 -3.64 -17.04 10.79
N MET A 140 -3.29 -15.79 10.52
CA MET A 140 -4.27 -14.73 10.23
C MET A 140 -5.04 -15.03 8.94
N GLU A 141 -4.40 -15.63 7.97
CA GLU A 141 -5.02 -16.00 6.71
C GLU A 141 -6.01 -17.15 6.88
N ILE A 142 -5.60 -18.23 7.56
CA ILE A 142 -6.46 -19.37 7.89
C ILE A 142 -7.70 -18.91 8.67
N ASP A 143 -7.52 -18.02 9.66
CA ASP A 143 -8.64 -17.39 10.39
C ASP A 143 -9.64 -16.69 9.47
N GLY A 144 -9.18 -16.20 8.32
CA GLY A 144 -9.98 -15.47 7.34
C GLY A 144 -10.82 -16.35 6.41
N PHE A 145 -10.46 -17.63 6.21
CA PHE A 145 -11.12 -18.51 5.23
C PHE A 145 -12.61 -18.66 5.44
N LYS A 146 -13.05 -18.78 6.71
CA LYS A 146 -14.46 -18.92 7.08
C LYS A 146 -15.37 -17.79 6.60
N PHE A 147 -14.80 -16.60 6.33
CA PHE A 147 -15.58 -15.45 5.86
C PHE A 147 -15.80 -15.44 4.35
N ARG A 148 -15.20 -16.37 3.61
CA ARG A 148 -15.42 -16.61 2.17
C ARG A 148 -15.38 -15.33 1.34
N THR A 149 -14.49 -14.40 1.66
CA THR A 149 -14.43 -13.07 1.03
C THR A 149 -14.11 -13.12 -0.47
N TYR A 150 -13.65 -14.28 -0.99
CA TYR A 150 -13.50 -14.54 -2.43
C TYR A 150 -14.84 -14.49 -3.19
N LEU A 151 -15.97 -14.57 -2.50
CA LEU A 151 -17.31 -14.43 -3.09
C LEU A 151 -17.69 -12.96 -3.40
N MET A 152 -16.85 -12.00 -3.00
CA MET A 152 -17.03 -10.56 -3.26
C MET A 152 -15.93 -10.01 -4.19
N PRO A 153 -15.77 -10.55 -5.42
CA PRO A 153 -14.60 -10.26 -6.26
C PRO A 153 -14.60 -8.88 -6.92
N ILE A 154 -15.71 -8.16 -6.84
CA ILE A 154 -15.90 -6.88 -7.54
C ILE A 154 -16.39 -5.79 -6.58
N SER A 155 -15.76 -4.62 -6.65
CA SER A 155 -16.17 -3.39 -5.96
C SER A 155 -15.92 -2.19 -6.86
N GLN A 156 -16.35 -0.97 -6.48
CA GLN A 156 -16.06 0.25 -7.26
C GLN A 156 -14.56 0.55 -7.35
N ARG A 157 -13.71 -0.11 -6.56
CA ARG A 157 -12.26 0.10 -6.51
C ARG A 157 -11.45 -0.94 -7.28
N GLY A 158 -12.07 -1.99 -7.74
CA GLY A 158 -11.37 -3.05 -8.47
C GLY A 158 -12.23 -4.29 -8.69
N GLY A 159 -11.80 -5.08 -9.64
CA GLY A 159 -12.44 -6.30 -10.10
C GLY A 159 -12.27 -6.47 -11.60
N LEU A 160 -13.20 -7.19 -12.24
CA LEU A 160 -13.13 -7.46 -13.68
C LEU A 160 -13.08 -6.19 -14.54
N GLN A 161 -13.74 -5.10 -14.10
CA GLN A 161 -13.82 -3.82 -14.84
C GLN A 161 -12.51 -3.02 -14.85
N THR A 162 -11.49 -3.43 -14.10
CA THR A 162 -10.19 -2.74 -14.00
C THR A 162 -9.00 -3.60 -14.43
N LEU A 163 -9.25 -4.75 -15.06
CA LEU A 163 -8.18 -5.68 -15.49
C LEU A 163 -7.27 -5.09 -16.57
N ASP A 164 -7.76 -4.13 -17.36
CA ASP A 164 -6.98 -3.40 -18.35
C ASP A 164 -5.81 -2.62 -17.76
N GLU A 165 -5.93 -2.16 -16.51
CA GLU A 165 -4.87 -1.42 -15.80
C GLU A 165 -3.57 -2.22 -15.63
N LEU A 166 -3.64 -3.56 -15.70
CA LEU A 166 -2.44 -4.37 -15.69
C LEU A 166 -1.56 -4.07 -16.90
N GLY A 167 -2.17 -3.84 -18.08
CA GLY A 167 -1.44 -3.49 -19.30
C GLY A 167 -0.60 -2.21 -19.17
N ASP A 168 -1.01 -1.27 -18.32
CA ASP A 168 -0.26 -0.03 -18.05
C ASP A 168 0.98 -0.25 -17.15
N ARG A 169 1.03 -1.37 -16.43
CA ARG A 169 2.12 -1.73 -15.51
C ARG A 169 3.14 -2.68 -16.12
N LEU A 170 2.77 -3.35 -17.22
CA LEU A 170 3.65 -4.28 -17.91
C LEU A 170 4.62 -3.55 -18.85
N ARG A 171 5.76 -4.19 -19.11
CA ARG A 171 6.71 -3.75 -20.12
C ARG A 171 6.45 -4.50 -21.43
N PHE A 172 6.39 -3.79 -22.55
CA PHE A 172 6.17 -4.30 -23.88
C PHE A 172 7.39 -4.01 -24.76
N GLU A 173 8.46 -4.78 -24.57
CA GLU A 173 9.77 -4.57 -25.20
C GLU A 173 10.10 -5.63 -26.27
N THR A 174 9.52 -6.82 -26.14
CA THR A 174 9.77 -7.98 -27.01
C THR A 174 8.46 -8.51 -27.61
N VAL A 175 8.56 -9.21 -28.73
CA VAL A 175 7.41 -9.91 -29.36
C VAL A 175 6.67 -10.79 -28.35
N LYS A 176 7.42 -11.50 -27.50
CA LYS A 176 6.84 -12.37 -26.46
C LYS A 176 5.97 -11.60 -25.46
N ASP A 177 6.30 -10.38 -25.10
CA ASP A 177 5.49 -9.60 -24.16
C ASP A 177 4.09 -9.32 -24.69
N TYR A 178 3.99 -9.04 -25.98
CA TYR A 178 2.71 -8.86 -26.66
C TYR A 178 1.95 -10.19 -26.82
N GLU A 179 2.65 -11.28 -27.12
CA GLU A 179 2.07 -12.62 -27.22
C GLU A 179 1.51 -13.08 -25.86
N ASP A 180 2.22 -12.84 -24.76
CA ASP A 180 1.76 -13.14 -23.42
C ASP A 180 0.50 -12.33 -23.08
N TRP A 181 0.46 -11.05 -23.43
CA TRP A 181 -0.73 -10.23 -23.24
C TRP A 181 -1.93 -10.72 -24.06
N ILE A 182 -1.71 -11.10 -25.33
CA ILE A 182 -2.73 -11.72 -26.18
C ILE A 182 -3.24 -13.05 -25.57
N ALA A 183 -2.37 -13.87 -24.99
CA ALA A 183 -2.77 -15.08 -24.29
C ALA A 183 -3.69 -14.77 -23.10
N ARG A 184 -3.36 -13.73 -22.30
CA ARG A 184 -4.26 -13.23 -21.25
C ARG A 184 -5.61 -12.76 -21.80
N LEU A 185 -5.63 -12.02 -22.91
CA LEU A 185 -6.89 -11.56 -23.53
C LEU A 185 -7.77 -12.73 -23.95
N ARG A 186 -7.18 -13.78 -24.53
CA ARG A 186 -7.88 -14.99 -24.95
C ARG A 186 -8.44 -15.81 -23.78
N SER A 187 -7.82 -15.75 -22.61
CA SER A 187 -8.26 -16.49 -21.42
C SER A 187 -9.25 -15.70 -20.54
N LEU A 188 -9.50 -14.41 -20.83
CA LEU A 188 -10.45 -13.60 -20.07
C LEU A 188 -11.86 -14.20 -19.98
N PRO A 189 -12.46 -14.77 -21.04
CA PRO A 189 -13.80 -15.35 -20.94
C PRO A 189 -13.92 -16.40 -19.83
N ALA A 190 -12.91 -17.26 -19.65
CA ALA A 190 -12.89 -18.26 -18.59
C ALA A 190 -12.83 -17.61 -17.19
N LEU A 191 -12.00 -16.59 -17.02
CA LEU A 191 -11.92 -15.83 -15.77
C LEU A 191 -13.27 -15.17 -15.42
N PHE A 192 -13.96 -14.58 -16.42
CA PHE A 192 -15.26 -13.96 -16.21
C PHE A 192 -16.31 -14.98 -15.74
N GLU A 193 -16.34 -16.18 -16.31
CA GLU A 193 -17.26 -17.23 -15.87
C GLU A 193 -16.98 -17.68 -14.43
N GLN A 194 -15.71 -17.83 -14.07
CA GLN A 194 -15.32 -18.19 -12.71
C GLN A 194 -15.76 -17.11 -11.71
N GLU A 195 -15.45 -15.84 -11.98
CA GLU A 195 -15.82 -14.73 -11.08
C GLU A 195 -17.34 -14.55 -10.98
N MET A 196 -18.10 -14.66 -12.08
CA MET A 196 -19.56 -14.62 -12.03
C MET A 196 -20.12 -15.82 -11.24
N THR A 197 -19.49 -16.98 -11.28
CA THR A 197 -19.87 -18.14 -10.45
C THR A 197 -19.69 -17.85 -8.96
N LEU A 198 -18.56 -17.25 -8.58
CA LEU A 198 -18.33 -16.80 -7.20
C LEU A 198 -19.37 -15.74 -6.76
N MET A 199 -19.67 -14.78 -7.63
CA MET A 199 -20.67 -13.75 -7.36
C MET A 199 -22.07 -14.34 -7.15
N ARG A 200 -22.48 -15.36 -7.96
CA ARG A 200 -23.76 -16.05 -7.77
C ARG A 200 -23.83 -16.74 -6.42
N GLU A 201 -22.77 -17.42 -6.04
CA GLU A 201 -22.72 -18.07 -4.72
C GLU A 201 -22.71 -17.03 -3.60
N GLY A 202 -22.02 -15.90 -3.79
CA GLY A 202 -22.04 -14.77 -2.87
C GLY A 202 -23.45 -14.19 -2.67
N ALA A 203 -24.17 -13.94 -3.75
CA ALA A 203 -25.56 -13.48 -3.69
C ALA A 203 -26.47 -14.47 -2.97
N LYS A 204 -26.36 -15.76 -3.31
CA LYS A 204 -27.12 -16.85 -2.67
C LYS A 204 -26.86 -17.00 -1.17
N THR A 205 -25.62 -16.78 -0.74
CA THR A 205 -25.20 -16.94 0.66
C THR A 205 -25.13 -15.61 1.42
N HIS A 206 -25.57 -14.50 0.81
CA HIS A 206 -25.52 -13.14 1.38
C HIS A 206 -24.10 -12.69 1.79
N VAL A 207 -23.06 -13.15 1.06
CA VAL A 207 -21.68 -12.67 1.18
C VAL A 207 -21.41 -11.77 -0.03
N MET A 208 -21.77 -10.49 0.10
CA MET A 208 -21.66 -9.51 -0.99
C MET A 208 -21.59 -8.08 -0.46
N TRP A 209 -21.15 -7.15 -1.30
CA TRP A 209 -21.09 -5.74 -0.95
C TRP A 209 -22.48 -5.09 -0.95
N PRO A 210 -22.69 -3.99 -0.20
CA PRO A 210 -23.94 -3.25 -0.21
C PRO A 210 -24.17 -2.53 -1.55
N LYS A 211 -25.42 -2.23 -1.84
CA LYS A 211 -25.88 -1.65 -3.11
C LYS A 211 -25.14 -0.35 -3.47
N ILE A 212 -24.84 0.51 -2.48
CA ILE A 212 -24.15 1.78 -2.72
C ILE A 212 -22.72 1.57 -3.31
N VAL A 213 -22.01 0.53 -2.90
CA VAL A 213 -20.72 0.14 -3.46
C VAL A 213 -20.87 -0.37 -4.89
N LEU A 214 -21.86 -1.23 -5.11
CA LEU A 214 -22.09 -1.90 -6.38
C LEU A 214 -22.72 -0.99 -7.45
N SER A 215 -23.49 0.02 -7.06
CA SER A 215 -24.21 0.91 -7.99
C SER A 215 -23.31 1.73 -8.93
N ARG A 216 -22.01 1.88 -8.59
CA ARG A 216 -21.03 2.59 -9.43
C ARG A 216 -20.41 1.70 -10.51
N ILE A 217 -20.52 0.37 -10.38
CA ILE A 217 -19.85 -0.59 -11.25
C ILE A 217 -20.43 -0.64 -12.66
N PRO A 218 -21.77 -0.56 -12.90
CA PRO A 218 -22.31 -0.57 -14.26
C PRO A 218 -21.69 0.47 -15.19
N ALA A 219 -21.49 1.69 -14.71
CA ALA A 219 -20.84 2.76 -15.48
C ALA A 219 -19.35 2.48 -15.76
N GLN A 220 -18.66 1.76 -14.86
CA GLN A 220 -17.28 1.33 -15.09
C GLN A 220 -17.20 0.20 -16.12
N ILE A 221 -18.16 -0.75 -16.10
CA ILE A 221 -18.27 -1.80 -17.12
C ILE A 221 -18.58 -1.18 -18.49
N ASP A 222 -19.44 -0.15 -18.55
CA ASP A 222 -19.77 0.53 -19.81
C ASP A 222 -18.55 1.12 -20.51
N LYS A 223 -17.57 1.61 -19.77
CA LYS A 223 -16.30 2.13 -20.32
C LYS A 223 -15.47 1.04 -21.02
N GLN A 224 -15.72 -0.23 -20.72
CA GLN A 224 -15.04 -1.37 -21.34
C GLN A 224 -15.75 -1.91 -22.58
N ILE A 225 -17.03 -1.53 -22.81
CA ILE A 225 -17.84 -1.95 -23.95
C ILE A 225 -17.74 -0.89 -25.04
N VAL A 226 -16.92 -1.16 -26.05
CA VAL A 226 -16.64 -0.26 -27.16
C VAL A 226 -17.11 -0.85 -28.49
N SER A 227 -17.26 0.00 -29.53
CA SER A 227 -17.72 -0.44 -30.84
C SER A 227 -16.66 -1.16 -31.67
N LYS A 228 -15.38 -0.76 -31.48
CA LYS A 228 -14.24 -1.31 -32.22
C LYS A 228 -13.19 -1.85 -31.24
N PRO A 229 -12.60 -3.02 -31.49
CA PRO A 229 -11.56 -3.57 -30.62
C PRO A 229 -10.40 -2.62 -30.32
N GLU A 230 -10.02 -1.78 -31.30
CA GLU A 230 -8.91 -0.81 -31.20
C GLU A 230 -9.22 0.34 -30.25
N GLU A 231 -10.49 0.58 -29.90
CA GLU A 231 -10.95 1.56 -28.91
C GLU A 231 -10.87 1.01 -27.48
N SER A 232 -10.76 -0.33 -27.34
CA SER A 232 -10.69 -0.97 -26.04
C SER A 232 -9.44 -0.53 -25.26
N PRO A 233 -9.54 -0.27 -23.93
CA PRO A 233 -8.39 -0.04 -23.07
C PRO A 233 -7.36 -1.18 -23.13
N PHE A 234 -7.79 -2.42 -23.30
CA PHE A 234 -6.91 -3.58 -23.45
C PHE A 234 -6.05 -3.55 -24.72
N PHE A 235 -6.44 -2.77 -25.74
CA PHE A 235 -5.68 -2.62 -26.98
C PHE A 235 -4.54 -1.60 -26.86
N LYS A 236 -4.47 -0.84 -25.78
CA LYS A 236 -3.51 0.26 -25.58
C LYS A 236 -2.05 -0.10 -25.89
N PRO A 237 -1.51 -1.28 -25.48
CA PRO A 237 -0.13 -1.67 -25.81
C PRO A 237 0.15 -1.74 -27.31
N PHE A 238 -0.85 -2.05 -28.14
CA PHE A 238 -0.71 -2.22 -29.60
C PHE A 238 -0.82 -0.90 -30.38
N LYS A 239 -1.10 0.22 -29.73
CA LYS A 239 -1.17 1.55 -30.40
C LYS A 239 0.20 2.12 -30.73
N LYS A 240 1.25 1.68 -30.01
CA LYS A 240 2.63 2.11 -30.23
C LYS A 240 3.60 1.00 -29.86
N PHE A 241 4.31 0.52 -30.85
CA PHE A 241 5.38 -0.47 -30.66
C PHE A 241 6.74 0.21 -30.52
N PRO A 242 7.69 -0.34 -29.75
CA PRO A 242 9.09 0.07 -29.79
C PRO A 242 9.72 -0.33 -31.14
N ASP A 243 10.80 0.35 -31.54
CA ASP A 243 11.47 0.12 -32.81
C ASP A 243 12.08 -1.29 -32.93
N SER A 244 12.34 -1.94 -31.80
CA SER A 244 12.85 -3.32 -31.73
C SER A 244 11.86 -4.37 -32.26
N ILE A 245 10.57 -4.05 -32.41
CA ILE A 245 9.55 -5.02 -32.91
C ILE A 245 9.48 -4.92 -34.44
N PRO A 246 9.74 -6.02 -35.20
CA PRO A 246 9.67 -6.05 -36.65
C PRO A 246 8.27 -5.70 -37.17
N ASN A 247 8.17 -5.04 -38.34
CA ASN A 247 6.89 -4.60 -38.90
C ASN A 247 5.89 -5.76 -39.13
N GLY A 248 6.37 -6.91 -39.64
CA GLY A 248 5.51 -8.08 -39.81
C GLY A 248 4.93 -8.61 -38.50
N ASP A 249 5.71 -8.54 -37.42
CA ASP A 249 5.21 -8.89 -36.09
C ASP A 249 4.21 -7.85 -35.56
N ARG A 250 4.44 -6.56 -35.78
CA ARG A 250 3.47 -5.51 -35.39
C ARG A 250 2.10 -5.75 -36.02
N GLU A 251 2.05 -6.04 -37.33
CA GLU A 251 0.80 -6.34 -38.03
C GLU A 251 0.12 -7.60 -37.48
N ARG A 252 0.87 -8.68 -37.32
CA ARG A 252 0.40 -9.96 -36.77
C ARG A 252 -0.17 -9.79 -35.34
N LEU A 253 0.59 -9.10 -34.47
CA LEU A 253 0.21 -8.89 -33.08
C LEU A 253 -1.02 -7.99 -32.97
N THR A 254 -1.08 -6.91 -33.74
CA THR A 254 -2.23 -6.01 -33.82
C THR A 254 -3.50 -6.77 -34.22
N LYS A 255 -3.44 -7.57 -35.28
CA LYS A 255 -4.54 -8.40 -35.76
C LYS A 255 -4.99 -9.40 -34.69
N SER A 256 -4.04 -10.14 -34.09
CA SER A 256 -4.35 -11.13 -33.05
C SER A 256 -4.96 -10.52 -31.80
N ALA A 257 -4.55 -9.31 -31.41
CA ALA A 257 -5.13 -8.58 -30.30
C ALA A 257 -6.56 -8.13 -30.61
N SER A 258 -6.80 -7.53 -31.78
CA SER A 258 -8.15 -7.14 -32.23
C SER A 258 -9.09 -8.33 -32.25
N GLU A 259 -8.66 -9.48 -32.78
CA GLU A 259 -9.44 -10.72 -32.79
C GLU A 259 -9.78 -11.22 -31.38
N ALA A 260 -8.79 -11.25 -30.47
CA ALA A 260 -8.99 -11.67 -29.07
C ALA A 260 -9.96 -10.75 -28.33
N ILE A 261 -9.86 -9.43 -28.54
CA ILE A 261 -10.76 -8.45 -27.94
C ILE A 261 -12.18 -8.61 -28.50
N ALA A 262 -12.32 -8.69 -29.82
CA ALA A 262 -13.63 -8.79 -30.47
C ALA A 262 -14.39 -10.06 -30.08
N SER A 263 -13.69 -11.22 -30.05
CA SER A 263 -14.32 -12.53 -29.83
C SER A 263 -14.42 -12.93 -28.36
N GLY A 264 -13.59 -12.36 -27.49
CA GLY A 264 -13.48 -12.74 -26.07
C GLY A 264 -13.82 -11.61 -25.09
N VAL A 265 -13.05 -10.51 -25.13
CA VAL A 265 -13.14 -9.45 -24.13
C VAL A 265 -14.49 -8.74 -24.17
N LEU A 266 -14.89 -8.21 -25.33
CA LEU A 266 -16.15 -7.45 -25.48
C LEU A 266 -17.39 -8.28 -25.13
N PRO A 267 -17.57 -9.53 -25.65
CA PRO A 267 -18.70 -10.36 -25.26
C PRO A 267 -18.73 -10.67 -23.75
N SER A 268 -17.57 -10.83 -23.12
CA SER A 268 -17.48 -11.10 -21.67
C SER A 268 -17.99 -9.92 -20.85
N PHE A 269 -17.61 -8.68 -21.20
CA PHE A 269 -18.12 -7.48 -20.54
C PHE A 269 -19.62 -7.29 -20.77
N GLN A 270 -20.13 -7.56 -21.99
CA GLN A 270 -21.58 -7.49 -22.27
C GLN A 270 -22.35 -8.50 -21.41
N LYS A 271 -21.84 -9.73 -21.27
CA LYS A 271 -22.43 -10.77 -20.43
C LYS A 271 -22.38 -10.37 -18.95
N LEU A 272 -21.22 -9.88 -18.47
CA LEU A 272 -21.05 -9.40 -17.11
C LEU A 272 -22.05 -8.26 -16.81
N LYS A 273 -22.17 -7.25 -17.69
CA LYS A 273 -23.09 -6.14 -17.50
C LYS A 273 -24.52 -6.62 -17.31
N ARG A 274 -25.00 -7.50 -18.20
CA ARG A 274 -26.36 -8.04 -18.11
C ARG A 274 -26.59 -8.74 -16.79
N TYR A 275 -25.74 -9.73 -16.45
CA TYR A 275 -25.81 -10.45 -15.18
C TYR A 275 -25.74 -9.49 -13.97
N PHE A 276 -24.83 -8.53 -14.01
CA PHE A 276 -24.61 -7.62 -12.90
C PHE A 276 -25.84 -6.74 -12.64
N VAL A 277 -26.42 -6.17 -13.69
CA VAL A 277 -27.56 -5.23 -13.57
C VAL A 277 -28.88 -5.97 -13.31
N GLU A 278 -29.09 -7.12 -13.94
CA GLU A 278 -30.37 -7.83 -13.87
C GLU A 278 -30.48 -8.76 -12.63
N GLU A 279 -29.35 -9.30 -12.15
CA GLU A 279 -29.36 -10.31 -11.09
C GLU A 279 -28.58 -9.88 -9.84
N TYR A 280 -27.31 -9.47 -10.00
CA TYR A 280 -26.41 -9.31 -8.85
C TYR A 280 -26.67 -8.03 -8.05
N LEU A 281 -26.79 -6.88 -8.70
CA LEU A 281 -27.05 -5.59 -8.03
C LEU A 281 -28.41 -5.56 -7.30
N PRO A 282 -29.52 -6.11 -7.85
CA PRO A 282 -30.79 -6.20 -7.12
C PRO A 282 -30.74 -7.02 -5.83
N ALA A 283 -29.88 -8.04 -5.76
CA ALA A 283 -29.71 -8.90 -4.58
C ALA A 283 -28.91 -8.24 -3.45
N ALA A 284 -28.29 -7.09 -3.69
CA ALA A 284 -27.40 -6.44 -2.75
C ALA A 284 -28.12 -5.78 -1.57
N PHE A 285 -27.43 -5.63 -0.44
CA PHE A 285 -27.94 -4.96 0.76
C PHE A 285 -28.16 -3.47 0.53
N ASP A 286 -29.20 -2.90 1.12
CA ASP A 286 -29.43 -1.45 1.11
C ASP A 286 -28.60 -0.71 2.17
N GLN A 287 -28.37 -1.32 3.32
CA GLN A 287 -27.57 -0.75 4.39
C GLN A 287 -26.07 -1.04 4.22
N VAL A 288 -25.23 -0.24 4.85
CA VAL A 288 -23.81 -0.16 4.48
C VAL A 288 -22.85 -1.02 5.32
N GLY A 289 -23.28 -1.57 6.45
CA GLY A 289 -22.38 -2.29 7.36
C GLY A 289 -22.21 -3.77 7.02
N VAL A 290 -21.00 -4.31 7.17
CA VAL A 290 -20.72 -5.76 7.01
C VAL A 290 -21.41 -6.64 8.04
N TRP A 291 -21.96 -6.06 9.12
CA TRP A 291 -22.77 -6.77 10.10
C TRP A 291 -24.01 -7.47 9.50
N GLN A 292 -24.39 -7.13 8.28
CA GLN A 292 -25.48 -7.76 7.53
C GLN A 292 -25.08 -9.13 6.94
N MET A 293 -23.79 -9.35 6.74
CA MET A 293 -23.29 -10.62 6.23
C MET A 293 -23.36 -11.72 7.29
N PRO A 294 -23.39 -13.00 6.90
CA PRO A 294 -23.19 -14.09 7.82
C PRO A 294 -21.91 -13.89 8.64
N GLN A 295 -21.98 -14.05 9.95
CA GLN A 295 -20.85 -13.78 10.87
C GLN A 295 -20.27 -12.35 10.75
N GLY A 296 -21.05 -11.37 10.29
CA GLY A 296 -20.56 -10.04 9.95
C GLY A 296 -19.88 -9.28 11.10
N ALA A 297 -20.38 -9.42 12.33
CA ALA A 297 -19.74 -8.84 13.51
C ALA A 297 -18.35 -9.45 13.78
N GLU A 298 -18.22 -10.78 13.65
CA GLU A 298 -16.94 -11.49 13.78
C GLU A 298 -16.00 -11.15 12.61
N PHE A 299 -16.54 -11.05 11.40
CA PHE A 299 -15.80 -10.62 10.23
C PHE A 299 -15.21 -9.21 10.43
N TYR A 300 -15.99 -8.26 10.92
CA TYR A 300 -15.48 -6.92 11.17
C TYR A 300 -14.40 -6.90 12.27
N ALA A 301 -14.59 -7.64 13.36
CA ALA A 301 -13.57 -7.77 14.40
C ALA A 301 -12.27 -8.41 13.88
N TYR A 302 -12.37 -9.40 12.99
CA TYR A 302 -11.23 -9.98 12.28
C TYR A 302 -10.52 -8.93 11.42
N LEU A 303 -11.25 -8.14 10.63
CA LEU A 303 -10.68 -7.10 9.78
C LEU A 303 -10.01 -5.99 10.60
N ALA A 304 -10.63 -5.55 11.70
CA ALA A 304 -10.03 -4.59 12.62
C ALA A 304 -8.67 -5.11 13.15
N ARG A 305 -8.63 -6.36 13.65
CA ARG A 305 -7.40 -7.01 14.12
C ARG A 305 -6.36 -7.13 13.01
N ARG A 306 -6.76 -7.54 11.80
CA ARG A 306 -5.88 -7.71 10.64
C ARG A 306 -5.22 -6.39 10.23
N HIS A 307 -5.99 -5.31 10.13
CA HIS A 307 -5.50 -4.02 9.66
C HIS A 307 -4.75 -3.25 10.73
N THR A 308 -5.17 -3.33 11.99
CA THR A 308 -4.49 -2.62 13.10
C THR A 308 -3.37 -3.41 13.74
N THR A 309 -3.31 -4.73 13.51
CA THR A 309 -2.38 -5.66 14.18
C THR A 309 -2.44 -5.60 15.71
N THR A 310 -3.57 -5.17 16.28
CA THR A 310 -3.83 -5.08 17.73
C THR A 310 -4.96 -6.01 18.14
N THR A 311 -5.12 -6.18 19.45
CA THR A 311 -6.25 -6.92 20.06
C THR A 311 -7.40 -6.00 20.47
N LEU A 312 -7.37 -4.72 20.09
CA LEU A 312 -8.43 -3.77 20.40
C LEU A 312 -9.76 -4.20 19.76
N THR A 313 -10.82 -4.16 20.54
CA THR A 313 -12.17 -4.38 20.02
C THR A 313 -12.64 -3.19 19.18
N PRO A 314 -13.60 -3.36 18.25
CA PRO A 314 -14.21 -2.25 17.53
C PRO A 314 -14.76 -1.15 18.44
N GLN A 315 -15.34 -1.52 19.58
CA GLN A 315 -15.82 -0.56 20.59
C GLN A 315 -14.68 0.30 21.16
N GLN A 316 -13.57 -0.32 21.58
CA GLN A 316 -12.40 0.39 22.11
C GLN A 316 -11.76 1.31 21.06
N ILE A 317 -11.75 0.89 19.79
CA ILE A 317 -11.25 1.72 18.68
C ILE A 317 -12.15 2.94 18.49
N HIS A 318 -13.48 2.75 18.53
CA HIS A 318 -14.46 3.84 18.45
C HIS A 318 -14.23 4.90 19.54
N GLU A 319 -14.12 4.46 20.78
CA GLU A 319 -13.90 5.32 21.96
C GLU A 319 -12.57 6.08 21.85
N LYS A 320 -11.49 5.41 21.39
CA LYS A 320 -10.23 6.08 21.07
C LYS A 320 -10.42 7.15 19.99
N GLY A 321 -11.20 6.87 18.96
CA GLY A 321 -11.54 7.82 17.90
C GLY A 321 -12.21 9.07 18.46
N LEU A 322 -13.23 8.92 19.30
CA LEU A 322 -13.93 10.05 19.93
C LEU A 322 -13.00 10.88 20.82
N SER A 323 -12.13 10.23 21.59
CA SER A 323 -11.13 10.91 22.43
C SER A 323 -10.14 11.73 21.60
N GLU A 324 -9.65 11.18 20.49
CA GLU A 324 -8.73 11.87 19.58
C GLU A 324 -9.41 13.05 18.86
N VAL A 325 -10.66 12.88 18.42
CA VAL A 325 -11.45 13.99 17.85
C VAL A 325 -11.54 15.15 18.83
N ALA A 326 -11.84 14.90 20.11
CA ALA A 326 -11.92 15.94 21.14
C ALA A 326 -10.57 16.62 21.38
N ARG A 327 -9.47 15.85 21.46
CA ARG A 327 -8.11 16.37 21.63
C ARG A 327 -7.72 17.29 20.47
N ILE A 328 -7.92 16.83 19.23
CA ILE A 328 -7.52 17.56 18.03
C ILE A 328 -8.36 18.83 17.87
N HIS A 329 -9.65 18.80 18.21
CA HIS A 329 -10.49 20.02 18.25
C HIS A 329 -9.90 21.09 19.15
N ALA A 330 -9.43 20.73 20.35
CA ALA A 330 -8.81 21.69 21.25
C ALA A 330 -7.53 22.32 20.64
N GLU A 331 -6.71 21.54 19.95
CA GLU A 331 -5.53 22.05 19.25
C GLU A 331 -5.91 22.94 18.04
N MET A 332 -6.93 22.55 17.26
CA MET A 332 -7.46 23.38 16.17
C MET A 332 -7.97 24.74 16.67
N GLN A 333 -8.68 24.75 17.80
CA GLN A 333 -9.15 25.96 18.45
C GLN A 333 -7.97 26.87 18.82
N ALA A 334 -6.91 26.33 19.41
CA ALA A 334 -5.73 27.09 19.78
C ALA A 334 -5.03 27.71 18.54
N VAL A 335 -4.99 27.00 17.41
CA VAL A 335 -4.45 27.58 16.16
C VAL A 335 -5.37 28.66 15.61
N MET A 336 -6.70 28.48 15.63
CA MET A 336 -7.68 29.49 15.23
C MET A 336 -7.52 30.80 16.04
N GLU A 337 -7.33 30.68 17.34
CA GLU A 337 -7.05 31.82 18.22
C GLU A 337 -5.73 32.50 17.87
N LYS A 338 -4.67 31.73 17.59
CA LYS A 338 -3.35 32.23 17.20
C LYS A 338 -3.37 33.06 15.91
N VAL A 339 -4.22 32.71 14.94
CA VAL A 339 -4.41 33.48 13.70
C VAL A 339 -5.37 34.66 13.88
N GLY A 340 -5.91 34.88 15.10
CA GLY A 340 -6.78 36.01 15.43
C GLY A 340 -8.20 35.92 14.85
N PHE A 341 -8.64 34.72 14.39
CA PHE A 341 -9.99 34.56 13.88
C PHE A 341 -11.03 34.66 15.02
N LYS A 342 -12.04 35.50 14.82
CA LYS A 342 -13.13 35.71 15.77
C LYS A 342 -14.39 35.03 15.28
N GLY A 343 -14.63 33.82 15.76
CA GLY A 343 -15.77 33.00 15.35
C GLY A 343 -15.64 31.56 15.85
N THR A 344 -16.49 30.70 15.36
CA THR A 344 -16.51 29.26 15.66
C THR A 344 -15.61 28.49 14.72
N LEU A 345 -15.22 27.26 15.10
CA LEU A 345 -14.49 26.36 14.21
C LEU A 345 -15.21 26.09 12.86
N PRO A 346 -16.54 25.85 12.81
CA PRO A 346 -17.25 25.72 11.53
C PRO A 346 -17.14 26.96 10.61
N GLU A 347 -17.17 28.15 11.17
CA GLU A 347 -16.97 29.40 10.41
C GLU A 347 -15.53 29.50 9.91
N PHE A 348 -14.56 29.10 10.75
CA PHE A 348 -13.16 29.04 10.32
C PHE A 348 -12.94 27.99 9.22
N PHE A 349 -13.57 26.83 9.31
CA PHE A 349 -13.58 25.81 8.24
C PHE A 349 -14.13 26.37 6.93
N THR A 350 -15.20 27.14 7.01
CA THR A 350 -15.79 27.81 5.83
C THR A 350 -14.80 28.79 5.21
N LYS A 351 -14.15 29.66 6.04
CA LYS A 351 -13.11 30.57 5.57
C LYS A 351 -11.98 29.82 4.85
N LEU A 352 -11.46 28.76 5.45
CA LEU A 352 -10.35 27.97 4.87
C LEU A 352 -10.70 27.33 3.53
N ARG A 353 -11.98 26.95 3.32
CA ARG A 353 -12.45 26.34 2.08
C ARG A 353 -12.78 27.37 0.97
N THR A 354 -13.04 28.62 1.31
CA THR A 354 -13.61 29.59 0.35
C THR A 354 -12.71 30.80 0.09
N ASP A 355 -11.73 31.10 0.95
CA ASP A 355 -10.85 32.25 0.79
C ASP A 355 -9.82 31.99 -0.32
N PRO A 356 -9.83 32.76 -1.43
CA PRO A 356 -8.98 32.53 -2.60
C PRO A 356 -7.46 32.58 -2.30
N GLN A 357 -7.04 33.24 -1.21
CA GLN A 357 -5.62 33.30 -0.83
C GLN A 357 -5.01 31.91 -0.60
N PHE A 358 -5.82 30.93 -0.23
CA PHE A 358 -5.39 29.57 0.10
C PHE A 358 -5.26 28.65 -1.12
N PHE A 359 -5.51 29.12 -2.33
CA PHE A 359 -5.51 28.26 -3.52
C PHE A 359 -4.53 28.80 -4.57
N TYR A 360 -4.06 27.88 -5.43
CA TYR A 360 -3.37 28.24 -6.67
C TYR A 360 -4.38 28.41 -7.79
N LYS A 361 -4.04 29.21 -8.80
CA LYS A 361 -4.95 29.51 -9.91
C LYS A 361 -4.84 28.50 -11.05
N THR A 362 -3.65 27.91 -11.20
CA THR A 362 -3.38 26.97 -12.31
C THR A 362 -2.79 25.65 -11.83
N PRO A 363 -2.98 24.55 -12.58
CA PRO A 363 -2.33 23.27 -12.32
C PRO A 363 -0.80 23.36 -12.27
N GLU A 364 -0.20 24.20 -13.11
CA GLU A 364 1.25 24.41 -13.19
C GLU A 364 1.79 25.05 -11.92
N GLU A 365 1.15 26.11 -11.42
CA GLU A 365 1.51 26.74 -10.14
C GLU A 365 1.44 25.73 -8.98
N LEU A 366 0.38 24.92 -8.94
CA LEU A 366 0.19 23.90 -7.90
C LEU A 366 1.29 22.83 -7.97
N LEU A 367 1.64 22.34 -9.18
CA LEU A 367 2.71 21.35 -9.37
C LEU A 367 4.08 21.89 -8.94
N GLU A 368 4.43 23.11 -9.36
CA GLU A 368 5.69 23.74 -8.98
C GLU A 368 5.78 23.95 -7.46
N ALA A 369 4.67 24.30 -6.82
CA ALA A 369 4.62 24.43 -5.38
C ALA A 369 4.87 23.09 -4.65
N TYR A 370 4.32 21.97 -5.12
CA TYR A 370 4.62 20.63 -4.57
C TYR A 370 6.10 20.26 -4.76
N ARG A 371 6.67 20.53 -5.93
CA ARG A 371 8.11 20.30 -6.22
C ARG A 371 9.02 21.13 -5.32
N ALA A 372 8.71 22.42 -5.15
CA ALA A 372 9.44 23.33 -4.27
C ALA A 372 9.34 22.86 -2.79
N LEU A 373 8.17 22.41 -2.36
CA LEU A 373 7.95 21.84 -1.03
C LEU A 373 8.80 20.59 -0.79
N ALA A 374 8.82 19.66 -1.73
CA ALA A 374 9.66 18.47 -1.65
C ALA A 374 11.13 18.84 -1.44
N LYS A 375 11.66 19.80 -2.19
CA LYS A 375 13.04 20.29 -2.03
C LYS A 375 13.28 21.08 -0.75
N ARG A 376 12.27 21.72 -0.18
CA ARG A 376 12.36 22.38 1.12
C ARG A 376 12.40 21.36 2.29
N ILE A 377 11.75 20.20 2.13
CA ILE A 377 11.74 19.12 3.11
C ILE A 377 13.10 18.41 3.19
N ASP A 378 13.70 18.06 2.05
CA ASP A 378 14.89 17.22 1.94
C ASP A 378 16.04 17.58 2.92
N PRO A 379 16.53 18.85 2.98
CA PRO A 379 17.66 19.19 3.84
C PRO A 379 17.34 19.14 5.35
N ASN A 380 16.07 19.09 5.71
CA ASN A 380 15.66 19.03 7.12
C ASN A 380 15.58 17.61 7.68
N LEU A 381 15.66 16.59 6.83
CA LEU A 381 15.61 15.18 7.24
C LEU A 381 16.72 14.81 8.24
N VAL A 382 17.92 15.38 8.07
CA VAL A 382 19.07 15.12 8.96
C VAL A 382 18.85 15.56 10.41
N LYS A 383 17.85 16.41 10.66
CA LYS A 383 17.48 16.84 12.02
C LYS A 383 16.80 15.70 12.79
N VAL A 384 16.10 14.82 12.08
CA VAL A 384 15.25 13.80 12.69
C VAL A 384 15.60 12.37 12.27
N PHE A 385 16.47 12.18 11.27
CA PHE A 385 16.93 10.86 10.81
C PHE A 385 18.44 10.75 10.78
N LYS A 386 18.94 9.57 11.15
CA LYS A 386 20.35 9.18 11.03
C LYS A 386 20.58 8.40 9.73
N THR A 387 19.66 7.52 9.39
CA THR A 387 19.70 6.71 8.15
C THR A 387 18.68 7.25 7.15
N LEU A 388 19.13 7.50 5.92
CA LEU A 388 18.31 7.96 4.81
C LEU A 388 18.38 6.97 3.65
N PRO A 389 17.30 6.78 2.86
CA PRO A 389 17.33 5.92 1.69
C PRO A 389 18.23 6.51 0.60
N ARG A 390 18.85 5.62 -0.18
CA ARG A 390 19.65 5.98 -1.37
C ARG A 390 18.77 6.21 -2.60
N THR A 391 17.66 5.51 -2.67
CA THR A 391 16.70 5.59 -3.78
C THR A 391 16.02 6.96 -3.79
N PRO A 392 16.08 7.70 -4.91
CA PRO A 392 15.40 9.00 -5.02
C PRO A 392 13.90 8.85 -5.27
N TYR A 393 13.20 9.99 -5.19
CA TYR A 393 11.79 10.11 -5.62
C TYR A 393 11.58 11.36 -6.49
N GLY A 394 10.45 11.36 -7.21
CA GLY A 394 10.00 12.50 -8.00
C GLY A 394 8.56 12.90 -7.67
N VAL A 395 8.16 14.13 -8.05
CA VAL A 395 6.78 14.63 -7.94
C VAL A 395 6.20 14.75 -9.36
N THR A 396 5.09 14.04 -9.58
CA THR A 396 4.46 13.89 -10.90
C THR A 396 2.95 14.10 -10.80
N PRO A 397 2.28 14.73 -11.79
CA PRO A 397 0.83 14.83 -11.81
C PRO A 397 0.16 13.44 -11.90
N ILE A 398 -0.98 13.30 -11.24
CA ILE A 398 -1.93 12.22 -11.54
C ILE A 398 -2.42 12.41 -12.97
N PRO A 399 -2.49 11.35 -13.82
CA PRO A 399 -2.97 11.47 -15.19
C PRO A 399 -4.38 12.08 -15.27
N ASP A 400 -4.58 13.03 -16.16
CA ASP A 400 -5.83 13.82 -16.30
C ASP A 400 -7.09 12.94 -16.43
N LYS A 401 -6.98 11.81 -17.12
CA LYS A 401 -8.08 10.86 -17.34
C LYS A 401 -8.71 10.35 -16.04
N ILE A 402 -7.90 10.19 -14.98
CA ILE A 402 -8.31 9.62 -13.71
C ILE A 402 -8.33 10.63 -12.56
N ALA A 403 -7.73 11.80 -12.75
CA ALA A 403 -7.61 12.82 -11.72
C ALA A 403 -8.95 13.23 -11.10
N PRO A 404 -10.08 13.36 -11.87
CA PRO A 404 -11.39 13.70 -11.31
C PRO A 404 -11.93 12.69 -10.29
N ASP A 405 -11.59 11.39 -10.46
CA ASP A 405 -12.11 10.28 -9.67
C ASP A 405 -11.06 9.75 -8.66
N THR A 406 -9.90 10.43 -8.55
CA THR A 406 -8.77 10.00 -7.71
C THR A 406 -8.62 10.91 -6.50
N THR A 407 -8.01 10.36 -5.43
CA THR A 407 -7.67 11.10 -4.20
C THR A 407 -6.72 12.28 -4.46
N THR A 408 -6.47 13.11 -3.43
CA THR A 408 -5.60 14.30 -3.52
C THR A 408 -4.17 13.97 -3.92
N ALA A 409 -3.64 12.82 -3.47
CA ALA A 409 -2.31 12.35 -3.83
C ALA A 409 -2.16 10.87 -3.46
N TYR A 410 -1.08 10.25 -3.95
CA TYR A 410 -0.63 8.92 -3.53
C TYR A 410 0.84 8.73 -3.88
N TYR A 411 1.47 7.81 -3.14
CA TYR A 411 2.84 7.40 -3.40
C TYR A 411 2.89 6.07 -4.18
N SER A 412 3.82 5.98 -5.14
CA SER A 412 4.19 4.75 -5.85
C SER A 412 5.62 4.37 -5.53
N GLN A 413 5.82 3.18 -5.00
CA GLN A 413 7.14 2.69 -4.60
C GLN A 413 8.10 2.54 -5.80
N PRO A 414 9.43 2.60 -5.57
CA PRO A 414 10.43 2.37 -6.60
C PRO A 414 10.37 0.92 -7.11
N ALA A 415 10.88 0.70 -8.33
CA ALA A 415 11.03 -0.65 -8.85
C ALA A 415 12.12 -1.40 -8.07
N ALA A 416 11.89 -2.69 -7.84
CA ALA A 416 12.80 -3.54 -7.07
C ALA A 416 14.19 -3.70 -7.72
N ASP A 417 14.26 -3.59 -9.04
CA ASP A 417 15.48 -3.66 -9.84
C ASP A 417 16.21 -2.31 -9.98
N GLY A 418 15.72 -1.25 -9.32
CA GLY A 418 16.28 0.10 -9.40
C GLY A 418 16.00 0.85 -10.71
N SER A 419 15.24 0.26 -11.63
CA SER A 419 14.95 0.85 -12.95
C SER A 419 14.01 2.07 -12.90
N ARG A 420 13.30 2.27 -11.78
CA ARG A 420 12.37 3.37 -11.58
C ARG A 420 12.44 3.89 -10.14
N ALA A 421 12.56 5.20 -10.00
CA ALA A 421 12.50 5.91 -8.71
C ALA A 421 11.10 5.80 -8.07
N GLY A 422 10.99 6.13 -6.80
CA GLY A 422 9.72 6.38 -6.13
C GLY A 422 9.00 7.59 -6.74
N VAL A 423 7.67 7.58 -6.73
CA VAL A 423 6.88 8.68 -7.31
C VAL A 423 5.79 9.13 -6.36
N TYR A 424 5.82 10.39 -6.00
CA TYR A 424 4.75 11.10 -5.33
C TYR A 424 3.83 11.70 -6.39
N PHE A 425 2.64 11.12 -6.56
CA PHE A 425 1.63 11.59 -7.49
C PHE A 425 0.72 12.63 -6.83
N VAL A 426 0.55 13.79 -7.48
CA VAL A 426 -0.28 14.90 -7.00
C VAL A 426 -1.45 15.17 -7.94
N ASN A 427 -2.62 15.39 -7.39
CA ASN A 427 -3.83 15.67 -8.16
C ASN A 427 -3.92 17.17 -8.48
N LEU A 428 -3.84 17.49 -9.77
CA LEU A 428 -3.92 18.87 -10.26
C LEU A 428 -5.34 19.26 -10.75
N TYR A 429 -6.28 18.32 -10.71
CA TYR A 429 -7.66 18.59 -11.11
C TYR A 429 -8.33 19.56 -10.13
N LYS A 430 -8.89 20.65 -10.66
CA LYS A 430 -9.51 21.73 -9.88
C LYS A 430 -8.58 22.29 -8.81
N PRO A 431 -7.51 23.01 -9.17
CA PRO A 431 -6.53 23.55 -8.22
C PRO A 431 -7.17 24.46 -7.16
N GLU A 432 -8.30 25.09 -7.48
CA GLU A 432 -9.11 25.89 -6.57
C GLU A 432 -9.79 25.08 -5.43
N THR A 433 -9.66 23.76 -5.47
CA THR A 433 -10.12 22.84 -4.39
C THR A 433 -8.95 22.22 -3.62
N ARG A 434 -7.71 22.61 -3.92
CA ARG A 434 -6.46 22.06 -3.36
C ARG A 434 -5.75 23.12 -2.51
N PRO A 435 -6.07 23.23 -1.20
CA PRO A 435 -5.60 24.35 -0.40
C PRO A 435 -4.10 24.22 -0.06
N LYS A 436 -3.40 25.35 -0.11
CA LYS A 436 -1.97 25.48 0.21
C LYS A 436 -1.62 24.98 1.61
N TRP A 437 -2.51 25.20 2.57
CA TRP A 437 -2.29 24.84 3.97
C TRP A 437 -2.29 23.31 4.24
N GLU A 438 -2.81 22.51 3.34
CA GLU A 438 -2.74 21.03 3.43
C GLU A 438 -1.45 20.46 2.84
N MET A 439 -0.76 21.19 1.96
CA MET A 439 0.29 20.64 1.10
C MET A 439 1.50 20.13 1.90
N MET A 440 1.89 20.80 2.99
CA MET A 440 3.04 20.37 3.80
C MET A 440 2.76 19.00 4.45
N ALA A 441 1.64 18.84 5.14
CA ALA A 441 1.28 17.58 5.79
C ALA A 441 1.18 16.43 4.76
N LEU A 442 0.54 16.67 3.62
CA LEU A 442 0.42 15.70 2.55
C LEU A 442 1.80 15.30 1.98
N SER A 443 2.69 16.27 1.76
CA SER A 443 4.03 15.99 1.25
C SER A 443 4.88 15.20 2.25
N LEU A 444 4.77 15.50 3.55
CA LEU A 444 5.43 14.73 4.60
C LEU A 444 4.91 13.29 4.69
N HIS A 445 3.62 13.06 4.38
CA HIS A 445 3.00 11.73 4.37
C HIS A 445 3.47 10.90 3.17
N GLU A 446 3.31 11.44 1.96
CA GLU A 446 3.50 10.69 0.70
C GLU A 446 4.98 10.59 0.30
N SER A 447 5.78 11.63 0.58
CA SER A 447 7.20 11.63 0.20
C SER A 447 8.11 11.31 1.38
N VAL A 448 8.95 12.24 1.79
CA VAL A 448 9.85 12.12 2.94
C VAL A 448 9.41 13.07 4.05
N PRO A 449 9.39 12.60 5.30
CA PRO A 449 9.87 11.31 5.81
C PRO A 449 8.83 10.18 5.83
N GLY A 450 7.70 10.32 5.14
CA GLY A 450 6.60 9.35 5.13
C GLY A 450 6.85 8.11 4.28
N HIS A 451 5.90 7.82 3.38
CA HIS A 451 5.89 6.58 2.60
C HIS A 451 7.17 6.31 1.82
N HIS A 452 7.71 7.34 1.12
CA HIS A 452 8.93 7.11 0.33
C HIS A 452 10.09 6.69 1.24
N LEU A 453 10.37 7.42 2.31
CA LEU A 453 11.49 7.11 3.19
C LEU A 453 11.34 5.71 3.82
N GLN A 454 10.17 5.40 4.36
CA GLN A 454 9.90 4.12 5.03
C GLN A 454 10.02 2.93 4.07
N ILE A 455 9.39 3.02 2.89
CA ILE A 455 9.34 1.91 1.92
C ILE A 455 10.70 1.74 1.23
N ALA A 456 11.36 2.82 0.86
CA ALA A 456 12.69 2.74 0.24
C ALA A 456 13.72 2.17 1.20
N LEU A 457 13.73 2.57 2.49
CA LEU A 457 14.58 1.95 3.50
C LEU A 457 14.29 0.45 3.64
N ALA A 458 13.02 0.06 3.69
CA ALA A 458 12.65 -1.35 3.78
C ALA A 458 13.14 -2.17 2.57
N GLN A 459 13.09 -1.61 1.35
CA GLN A 459 13.63 -2.25 0.15
C GLN A 459 15.16 -2.30 0.12
N GLU A 460 15.83 -1.37 0.78
CA GLU A 460 17.30 -1.31 0.90
C GLU A 460 17.85 -2.12 2.09
N LEU A 461 17.00 -2.67 2.95
CA LEU A 461 17.43 -3.63 3.96
C LEU A 461 18.06 -4.83 3.27
N GLY A 462 19.23 -5.29 3.78
CA GLY A 462 20.02 -6.35 3.20
C GLY A 462 19.25 -7.66 2.94
N ASP A 463 19.76 -8.77 3.41
CA ASP A 463 19.22 -10.11 3.13
C ASP A 463 17.98 -10.42 4.00
N ILE A 464 16.83 -9.82 3.66
CA ILE A 464 15.54 -10.14 4.26
C ILE A 464 14.67 -10.94 3.28
N PRO A 465 13.83 -11.88 3.76
CA PRO A 465 12.93 -12.65 2.92
C PRO A 465 12.02 -11.76 2.06
N LYS A 466 11.69 -12.23 0.85
CA LYS A 466 10.86 -11.48 -0.12
C LYS A 466 9.51 -11.07 0.44
N PHE A 467 8.86 -11.93 1.25
CA PHE A 467 7.58 -11.60 1.89
C PHE A 467 7.66 -10.38 2.81
N ARG A 468 8.84 -10.10 3.42
CA ARG A 468 9.07 -8.89 4.21
C ARG A 468 9.47 -7.69 3.35
N ARG A 469 10.28 -7.93 2.32
CA ARG A 469 10.75 -6.87 1.42
C ARG A 469 9.62 -6.23 0.62
N TYR A 470 8.68 -7.05 0.16
CA TYR A 470 7.54 -6.62 -0.67
C TYR A 470 6.21 -6.65 0.09
N GLY A 471 6.21 -7.11 1.33
CA GLY A 471 5.06 -7.11 2.23
C GLY A 471 5.00 -5.88 3.12
N GLY A 472 3.94 -5.82 3.92
CA GLY A 472 3.77 -4.76 4.90
C GLY A 472 2.55 -4.96 5.77
N TYR A 473 2.54 -4.25 6.89
CA TYR A 473 1.42 -4.21 7.82
C TYR A 473 0.80 -2.82 7.76
N THR A 474 -0.48 -2.75 7.41
CA THR A 474 -1.16 -1.47 7.14
C THR A 474 -1.00 -0.48 8.30
N ALA A 475 -1.12 -0.95 9.55
CA ALA A 475 -0.94 -0.08 10.72
C ALA A 475 0.48 0.48 10.87
N PHE A 476 1.50 -0.26 10.45
CA PHE A 476 2.86 0.25 10.45
C PHE A 476 3.07 1.29 9.35
N VAL A 477 2.70 0.95 8.10
CA VAL A 477 2.95 1.80 6.92
C VAL A 477 2.16 3.11 7.01
N GLU A 478 0.86 3.01 7.28
CA GLU A 478 -0.02 4.18 7.37
C GLU A 478 0.15 4.94 8.68
N GLY A 479 0.43 4.22 9.77
CA GLY A 479 0.75 4.83 11.06
C GLY A 479 2.03 5.62 11.00
N TRP A 480 3.06 5.13 10.30
CA TRP A 480 4.28 5.87 10.02
C TRP A 480 4.01 7.12 9.17
N GLY A 481 3.24 7.00 8.08
CA GLY A 481 2.88 8.14 7.23
C GLY A 481 2.20 9.26 8.05
N LEU A 482 1.23 8.91 8.89
CA LEU A 482 0.54 9.87 9.75
C LEU A 482 1.47 10.44 10.86
N TYR A 483 2.33 9.63 11.45
CA TYR A 483 3.35 10.08 12.39
C TYR A 483 4.34 11.05 11.73
N ALA A 484 4.76 10.76 10.50
CA ALA A 484 5.68 11.59 9.71
C ALA A 484 5.13 13.01 9.47
N GLU A 485 3.81 13.17 9.30
CA GLU A 485 3.16 14.49 9.22
C GLU A 485 3.49 15.35 10.45
N SER A 486 3.50 14.76 11.64
CA SER A 486 3.79 15.49 12.88
C SER A 486 5.25 15.91 13.00
N LEU A 487 6.20 15.20 12.37
CA LEU A 487 7.64 15.52 12.40
C LEU A 487 8.00 16.86 11.73
N GLY A 488 7.07 17.41 10.93
CA GLY A 488 7.22 18.75 10.42
C GLY A 488 7.45 19.83 11.51
N GLN A 489 7.03 19.56 12.75
CA GLN A 489 7.31 20.45 13.90
C GLN A 489 8.79 20.42 14.29
N GLU A 490 9.35 19.23 14.50
CA GLU A 490 10.77 19.05 14.86
C GLU A 490 11.69 19.50 13.72
N MET A 491 11.23 19.36 12.48
CA MET A 491 11.96 19.83 11.31
C MET A 491 11.87 21.35 11.12
N GLY A 492 10.95 22.05 11.81
CA GLY A 492 10.72 23.49 11.68
C GLY A 492 10.02 23.86 10.36
N LEU A 493 9.13 23.00 9.86
CA LEU A 493 8.43 23.18 8.59
C LEU A 493 7.00 23.71 8.73
N TYR A 494 6.45 23.74 9.95
CA TYR A 494 5.16 24.38 10.27
C TYR A 494 5.38 25.79 10.86
N ASP A 495 6.09 26.63 10.11
CA ASP A 495 6.38 28.04 10.42
C ASP A 495 5.14 28.94 10.30
N ASP A 496 4.17 28.51 9.48
CA ASP A 496 2.89 29.15 9.27
C ASP A 496 1.76 28.43 10.04
N PRO A 497 0.95 29.17 10.85
CA PRO A 497 -0.14 28.54 11.60
C PRO A 497 -1.17 27.82 10.73
N TYR A 498 -1.40 28.25 9.49
CA TYR A 498 -2.33 27.58 8.57
C TYR A 498 -1.79 26.22 8.14
N SER A 499 -0.49 26.09 7.88
CA SER A 499 0.15 24.80 7.61
C SER A 499 0.06 23.85 8.81
N ARG A 500 0.19 24.37 10.06
CA ARG A 500 -0.07 23.58 11.27
C ARG A 500 -1.53 23.15 11.36
N PHE A 501 -2.48 24.03 11.00
CA PHE A 501 -3.90 23.66 10.94
C PHE A 501 -4.15 22.58 9.89
N GLY A 502 -3.44 22.62 8.77
CA GLY A 502 -3.48 21.57 7.73
C GLY A 502 -3.07 20.21 8.29
N GLN A 503 -1.99 20.15 9.06
CA GLN A 503 -1.56 18.92 9.72
C GLN A 503 -2.63 18.42 10.70
N LEU A 504 -3.22 19.30 11.52
CA LEU A 504 -4.32 18.93 12.41
C LEU A 504 -5.57 18.46 11.65
N THR A 505 -5.85 19.02 10.47
CA THR A 505 -6.93 18.57 9.60
C THR A 505 -6.70 17.13 9.10
N TYR A 506 -5.47 16.79 8.71
CA TYR A 506 -5.11 15.44 8.30
C TYR A 506 -5.15 14.46 9.48
N GLU A 507 -4.70 14.88 10.64
CA GLU A 507 -4.79 14.09 11.87
C GLU A 507 -6.25 13.87 12.30
N MET A 508 -7.09 14.92 12.25
CA MET A 508 -8.54 14.84 12.51
C MET A 508 -9.23 13.88 11.55
N TRP A 509 -8.92 13.96 10.25
CA TRP A 509 -9.47 13.04 9.28
C TRP A 509 -9.25 11.57 9.69
N ARG A 510 -8.02 11.24 10.16
CA ARG A 510 -7.69 9.89 10.59
C ARG A 510 -8.30 9.51 11.93
N ALA A 511 -8.54 10.47 12.82
CA ALA A 511 -9.31 10.24 14.05
C ALA A 511 -10.79 9.96 13.74
N VAL A 512 -11.40 10.75 12.85
CA VAL A 512 -12.79 10.54 12.37
C VAL A 512 -12.96 9.16 11.76
N ARG A 513 -11.96 8.65 11.02
CA ARG A 513 -12.00 7.28 10.45
C ARG A 513 -12.24 6.21 11.52
N LEU A 514 -11.63 6.33 12.69
CA LEU A 514 -11.85 5.37 13.80
C LEU A 514 -13.33 5.35 14.22
N VAL A 515 -13.98 6.51 14.20
CA VAL A 515 -15.38 6.66 14.63
C VAL A 515 -16.35 6.20 13.55
N VAL A 516 -16.18 6.63 12.30
CA VAL A 516 -17.16 6.35 11.25
C VAL A 516 -17.06 4.92 10.70
N ASP A 517 -15.86 4.34 10.61
CA ASP A 517 -15.67 2.97 10.16
C ASP A 517 -16.30 1.98 11.17
N THR A 518 -15.95 2.12 12.45
CA THR A 518 -16.59 1.34 13.53
C THR A 518 -18.09 1.67 13.66
N GLY A 519 -18.45 2.93 13.45
CA GLY A 519 -19.84 3.39 13.44
C GLY A 519 -20.68 2.60 12.44
N MET A 520 -20.25 2.52 11.19
CA MET A 520 -20.99 1.84 10.13
C MET A 520 -20.94 0.31 10.27
N HIS A 521 -19.78 -0.27 10.56
CA HIS A 521 -19.60 -1.72 10.51
C HIS A 521 -19.87 -2.45 11.82
N HIS A 522 -19.87 -1.75 12.96
CA HIS A 522 -20.12 -2.31 14.28
C HIS A 522 -21.34 -1.68 14.97
N MET A 523 -21.47 -0.34 14.96
CA MET A 523 -22.54 0.38 15.65
C MET A 523 -23.80 0.57 14.79
N LYS A 524 -23.84 0.02 13.56
CA LYS A 524 -24.98 0.06 12.64
C LYS A 524 -25.39 1.49 12.22
N TRP A 525 -24.43 2.42 12.15
CA TRP A 525 -24.70 3.73 11.58
C TRP A 525 -25.05 3.60 10.10
N ASP A 526 -25.99 4.43 9.65
CA ASP A 526 -26.21 4.61 8.22
C ASP A 526 -25.10 5.49 7.60
N ARG A 527 -25.11 5.55 6.28
CA ARG A 527 -24.13 6.30 5.50
C ARG A 527 -24.19 7.80 5.77
N GLN A 528 -25.42 8.36 5.89
CA GLN A 528 -25.60 9.79 6.08
C GLN A 528 -25.06 10.24 7.43
N ARG A 529 -25.32 9.49 8.50
CA ARG A 529 -24.76 9.76 9.83
C ARG A 529 -23.24 9.80 9.82
N ALA A 530 -22.59 8.90 9.06
CA ALA A 530 -21.14 8.89 8.93
C ALA A 530 -20.63 10.14 8.17
N ILE A 531 -21.31 10.55 7.11
CA ILE A 531 -21.03 11.79 6.36
C ILE A 531 -21.18 13.01 7.27
N ASP A 532 -22.31 13.13 7.96
CA ASP A 532 -22.61 14.26 8.85
C ASP A 532 -21.58 14.39 9.98
N PHE A 533 -21.20 13.25 10.59
CA PHE A 533 -20.14 13.25 11.60
C PHE A 533 -18.80 13.74 11.04
N PHE A 534 -18.45 13.33 9.83
CA PHE A 534 -17.22 13.76 9.19
C PHE A 534 -17.26 15.26 8.85
N MET A 535 -18.38 15.74 8.26
CA MET A 535 -18.59 17.15 7.90
C MET A 535 -18.47 18.08 9.12
N ALA A 536 -18.99 17.64 10.26
CA ALA A 536 -18.96 18.41 11.50
C ALA A 536 -17.55 18.55 12.10
N ASN A 537 -16.64 17.63 11.78
CA ASN A 537 -15.34 17.53 12.47
C ASN A 537 -14.13 17.91 11.61
N ALA A 538 -14.25 18.01 10.28
CA ALA A 538 -13.11 18.29 9.40
C ALA A 538 -13.45 19.28 8.27
N PRO A 539 -12.55 20.23 7.93
CA PRO A 539 -12.77 21.24 6.88
C PRO A 539 -12.53 20.69 5.46
N LYS A 540 -13.05 19.49 5.17
CA LYS A 540 -12.93 18.86 3.85
C LYS A 540 -14.13 19.18 2.96
N ALA A 541 -13.95 19.15 1.64
CA ALA A 541 -15.03 19.28 0.70
C ALA A 541 -16.01 18.10 0.83
N GLU A 542 -17.32 18.34 0.72
CA GLU A 542 -18.35 17.31 0.87
C GLU A 542 -18.13 16.13 -0.08
N ASN A 543 -17.79 16.41 -1.35
CA ASN A 543 -17.51 15.35 -2.32
C ASN A 543 -16.35 14.42 -1.90
N ASP A 544 -15.31 14.99 -1.29
CA ASP A 544 -14.18 14.19 -0.78
C ASP A 544 -14.62 13.30 0.39
N ILE A 545 -15.46 13.85 1.28
CA ILE A 545 -16.02 13.11 2.42
C ILE A 545 -16.92 11.97 1.95
N VAL A 546 -17.81 12.23 1.00
CA VAL A 546 -18.69 11.23 0.40
C VAL A 546 -17.88 10.09 -0.22
N ASN A 547 -16.85 10.40 -1.00
CA ASN A 547 -15.98 9.42 -1.62
C ASN A 547 -15.19 8.59 -0.58
N GLU A 548 -14.76 9.21 0.51
CA GLU A 548 -14.07 8.52 1.60
C GLU A 548 -15.02 7.61 2.39
N ILE A 549 -16.23 8.04 2.72
CA ILE A 549 -17.22 7.17 3.38
C ILE A 549 -17.54 5.96 2.50
N ASP A 550 -17.75 6.15 1.20
CA ASP A 550 -17.99 5.04 0.26
C ASP A 550 -16.76 4.10 0.15
N ARG A 551 -15.55 4.65 0.29
CA ARG A 551 -14.33 3.84 0.41
C ARG A 551 -14.34 2.98 1.66
N TYR A 552 -14.69 3.54 2.83
CA TYR A 552 -14.70 2.77 4.09
C TYR A 552 -15.76 1.67 4.05
N ILE A 553 -16.90 1.91 3.40
CA ILE A 553 -17.93 0.87 3.19
C ILE A 553 -17.37 -0.31 2.39
N SER A 554 -16.53 -0.06 1.37
CA SER A 554 -15.94 -1.09 0.51
C SER A 554 -14.63 -1.70 1.03
N MET A 555 -14.05 -1.12 2.09
CA MET A 555 -12.79 -1.56 2.68
C MET A 555 -12.86 -1.51 4.22
N PRO A 556 -13.77 -2.27 4.83
CA PRO A 556 -14.04 -2.21 6.27
C PRO A 556 -12.77 -2.51 7.08
N GLY A 557 -12.51 -1.70 8.09
CA GLY A 557 -11.38 -1.85 9.01
C GLY A 557 -10.05 -1.28 8.50
N GLN A 558 -9.87 -1.06 7.17
CA GLN A 558 -8.60 -0.53 6.64
C GLN A 558 -8.33 0.89 7.16
N ALA A 559 -9.36 1.70 7.24
CA ALA A 559 -9.27 3.09 7.69
C ALA A 559 -8.79 3.25 9.15
N LEU A 560 -8.92 2.20 9.97
CA LEU A 560 -8.49 2.18 11.37
C LEU A 560 -6.98 2.20 11.53
N ALA A 561 -6.27 1.65 10.56
CA ALA A 561 -4.83 1.39 10.63
C ALA A 561 -3.99 2.66 10.87
N TYR A 562 -4.35 3.76 10.22
CA TYR A 562 -3.64 5.05 10.24
C TYR A 562 -3.45 5.58 11.66
N LYS A 563 -4.57 5.86 12.33
CA LYS A 563 -4.53 6.50 13.65
C LYS A 563 -4.07 5.54 14.74
N ILE A 564 -4.45 4.26 14.67
CA ILE A 564 -3.98 3.24 15.62
C ILE A 564 -2.46 3.06 15.52
N GLY A 565 -1.92 3.03 14.30
CA GLY A 565 -0.47 2.94 14.09
C GLY A 565 0.29 4.15 14.60
N GLU A 566 -0.17 5.36 14.26
CA GLU A 566 0.41 6.61 14.75
C GLU A 566 0.43 6.69 16.28
N LEU A 567 -0.71 6.39 16.92
CA LEU A 567 -0.82 6.41 18.38
C LEU A 567 0.18 5.45 19.04
N LYS A 568 0.38 4.26 18.46
CA LYS A 568 1.38 3.31 18.96
C LYS A 568 2.81 3.84 18.80
N ILE A 569 3.16 4.42 17.65
CA ILE A 569 4.49 4.98 17.44
C ILE A 569 4.77 6.14 18.40
N LYS A 570 3.78 7.03 18.61
CA LYS A 570 3.88 8.13 19.59
C LYS A 570 4.03 7.60 21.02
N GLU A 571 3.23 6.63 21.43
CA GLU A 571 3.33 5.96 22.73
C GLU A 571 4.74 5.39 22.97
N LEU A 572 5.29 4.69 21.98
CA LEU A 572 6.63 4.11 22.08
C LEU A 572 7.73 5.17 22.12
N ARG A 573 7.58 6.26 21.38
CA ARG A 573 8.48 7.42 21.44
C ARG A 573 8.49 8.05 22.84
N ASP A 574 7.32 8.26 23.42
CA ASP A 574 7.20 8.87 24.75
C ASP A 574 7.74 7.92 25.84
N ARG A 575 7.47 6.62 25.73
CA ARG A 575 8.03 5.57 26.60
C ARG A 575 9.56 5.56 26.53
N ALA A 576 10.13 5.62 25.33
CA ALA A 576 11.58 5.68 25.13
C ALA A 576 12.18 6.93 25.72
N ARG A 577 11.56 8.11 25.51
CA ARG A 577 11.99 9.38 26.07
C ARG A 577 11.97 9.36 27.59
N ALA A 578 10.89 8.87 28.20
CA ALA A 578 10.80 8.74 29.65
C ALA A 578 11.83 7.76 30.23
N ALA A 579 12.08 6.65 29.53
CA ALA A 579 13.01 5.61 29.99
C ALA A 579 14.49 5.96 29.88
N LEU A 580 14.86 6.80 28.89
CA LEU A 580 16.25 7.16 28.57
C LEU A 580 16.65 8.57 29.05
N GLY A 581 15.66 9.45 29.32
CA GLY A 581 15.91 10.82 29.74
C GLY A 581 16.77 11.60 28.73
N GLU A 582 17.86 12.26 29.19
CA GLU A 582 18.79 13.02 28.35
C GLU A 582 19.51 12.18 27.27
N ARG A 583 19.52 10.86 27.41
CA ARG A 583 20.12 9.93 26.44
C ARG A 583 19.18 9.55 25.29
N PHE A 584 17.94 10.02 25.34
CA PHE A 584 17.03 9.82 24.23
C PHE A 584 17.47 10.64 23.03
N GLU A 585 17.73 9.96 21.91
CA GLU A 585 18.07 10.59 20.64
C GLU A 585 17.02 10.17 19.60
N LEU A 586 16.28 11.17 19.09
CA LEU A 586 15.14 10.96 18.20
C LEU A 586 15.53 10.23 16.90
N ARG A 587 16.70 10.54 16.35
CA ARG A 587 17.20 9.96 15.11
C ARG A 587 17.49 8.46 15.26
N GLU A 588 17.97 8.04 16.44
CA GLU A 588 18.22 6.63 16.76
C GLU A 588 16.90 5.89 17.06
N PHE A 589 15.93 6.57 17.65
CA PHE A 589 14.57 6.02 17.80
C PHE A 589 13.95 5.71 16.44
N HIS A 590 14.07 6.61 15.47
CA HIS A 590 13.55 6.38 14.12
C HIS A 590 14.28 5.23 13.42
N ASP A 591 15.59 5.10 13.57
CA ASP A 591 16.33 3.92 13.09
C ASP A 591 15.80 2.63 13.73
N ALA A 592 15.54 2.63 15.04
CA ALA A 592 14.98 1.46 15.75
C ALA A 592 13.57 1.10 15.26
N VAL A 593 12.76 2.08 14.86
CA VAL A 593 11.44 1.84 14.27
C VAL A 593 11.55 1.28 12.85
N LEU A 594 12.41 1.86 11.99
CA LEU A 594 12.38 1.64 10.54
C LEU A 594 13.26 0.50 10.05
N LEU A 595 14.43 0.28 10.69
CA LEU A 595 15.44 -0.65 10.17
C LEU A 595 15.12 -2.14 10.41
N SER A 596 13.99 -2.43 11.05
CA SER A 596 13.39 -3.77 11.05
C SER A 596 12.42 -4.01 9.89
N GLY A 597 12.22 -3.02 9.01
CA GLY A 597 11.14 -3.04 8.01
C GLY A 597 9.75 -2.94 8.64
N ALA A 598 8.71 -3.06 7.81
CA ALA A 598 7.33 -3.03 8.33
C ALA A 598 7.04 -4.29 9.15
N VAL A 599 6.57 -4.10 10.39
CA VAL A 599 6.23 -5.18 11.34
C VAL A 599 4.88 -4.89 12.02
N PRO A 600 4.19 -5.92 12.56
CA PRO A 600 3.02 -5.70 13.42
C PRO A 600 3.35 -4.81 14.62
N LEU A 601 2.36 -4.06 15.12
CA LEU A 601 2.57 -3.10 16.22
C LEU A 601 3.05 -3.75 17.53
N ASP A 602 2.64 -4.98 17.81
CA ASP A 602 3.14 -5.76 18.96
C ASP A 602 4.61 -6.18 18.80
N VAL A 603 5.05 -6.43 17.58
CA VAL A 603 6.45 -6.71 17.25
C VAL A 603 7.27 -5.42 17.34
N LEU A 604 6.75 -4.31 16.81
CA LEU A 604 7.38 -3.00 16.94
C LEU A 604 7.60 -2.64 18.41
N GLU A 605 6.61 -2.86 19.26
CA GLU A 605 6.70 -2.61 20.71
C GLU A 605 7.85 -3.42 21.33
N ARG A 606 7.92 -4.73 21.07
CA ARG A 606 9.03 -5.57 21.57
C ARG A 606 10.40 -5.10 21.07
N ASN A 607 10.50 -4.70 19.81
CA ASN A 607 11.75 -4.20 19.25
C ASN A 607 12.20 -2.90 19.94
N ILE A 608 11.30 -1.97 20.18
CA ILE A 608 11.62 -0.71 20.87
C ILE A 608 11.96 -0.96 22.34
N ASP A 609 11.26 -1.85 23.03
CA ASP A 609 11.59 -2.19 24.42
C ASP A 609 12.99 -2.85 24.53
N ALA A 610 13.35 -3.71 23.58
CA ALA A 610 14.69 -4.30 23.50
C ALA A 610 15.77 -3.23 23.19
N TRP A 611 15.48 -2.29 22.28
CA TRP A 611 16.36 -1.16 22.00
C TRP A 611 16.57 -0.29 23.24
N ILE A 612 15.50 0.07 23.98
CA ILE A 612 15.58 0.82 25.23
C ILE A 612 16.48 0.09 26.25
N ALA A 613 16.30 -1.23 26.42
CA ALA A 613 17.10 -2.04 27.33
C ALA A 613 18.59 -2.01 26.95
N THR A 614 18.91 -2.18 25.66
CA THR A 614 20.28 -2.10 25.14
C THR A 614 20.91 -0.72 25.40
N ARG A 615 20.16 0.37 25.17
CA ARG A 615 20.66 1.73 25.43
C ARG A 615 20.87 2.00 26.92
N LYS A 616 20.07 1.41 27.81
CA LYS A 616 20.30 1.47 29.26
C LYS A 616 21.57 0.73 29.67
N ALA A 617 21.78 -0.49 29.16
CA ALA A 617 22.93 -1.33 29.51
C ALA A 617 24.28 -0.72 29.04
N ALA A 618 24.32 -0.12 27.86
CA ALA A 618 25.53 0.53 27.34
C ALA A 618 26.09 1.64 28.25
N SER A 619 25.26 2.22 29.09
CA SER A 619 25.65 3.30 30.04
C SER A 619 26.28 2.77 31.32
N THR A 620 26.05 1.51 31.70
CA THR A 620 26.63 0.91 32.91
C THR A 620 28.04 0.36 32.68
N SER A 621 28.44 0.23 31.39
CA SER A 621 29.73 -0.35 30.99
C SER A 621 30.83 0.68 30.66
N THR A 622 30.53 2.00 30.69
CA THR A 622 31.58 3.02 30.53
C THR A 622 32.27 3.23 31.88
N PRO A 623 33.56 2.87 32.04
CA PRO A 623 34.30 3.15 33.28
C PRO A 623 34.36 4.66 33.49
N ALA A 624 34.08 5.14 34.70
CA ALA A 624 34.38 6.49 35.11
C ALA A 624 35.87 6.76 34.82
N THR A 625 36.17 7.52 33.77
CA THR A 625 37.54 8.03 33.57
C THR A 625 37.86 8.89 34.76
N ALA A 626 38.76 8.39 35.61
CA ALA A 626 39.35 9.14 36.69
C ALA A 626 39.91 10.45 36.11
N LYS A 627 39.45 11.58 36.64
CA LYS A 627 40.11 12.87 36.42
C LYS A 627 41.51 12.82 36.98
N PRO A 628 42.52 13.34 36.28
CA PRO A 628 43.87 13.52 36.83
C PRO A 628 43.91 14.54 37.97
#